data_0b29059db9282eb57f1e77425468561a
#
_entry.id   0b29059db9282eb57f1e77425468561a
#
_cell.length_a   1.000
_cell.length_b   1.000
_cell.length_c   1.000
_cell.angle_alpha   90.00
_cell.angle_beta   90.00
_cell.angle_gamma   90.00
#
_symmetry.space_group_name_H-M   'P 1'
#
loop_
_entity.id
_entity.type
_entity.pdbx_description
1 polymer ?
#
loop_
_entity_poly.entity_id
_entity_poly.type
_entity_poly.pdbx_seq_one_letter_code
_entity_poly.pdbx_strand_id
1 'polypeptide(L)'
;MSFTQHKLSHQEVFAKIQNGLIASCQPVDDGPMDKPEIVAAMARASVIGGAAGLRIEGVDNLKATRPTVNVPIIGIVKRDLPDSPVRITPFLQDIEDLAHAGADIIAVDGTHRPRPVDIESAVKKIHE
;
A
#
# COMPACT_ATOMS: atom_id res chain seq x y z
N MET A 1 -7.98 -2.86 -19.28
CA MET A 1 -8.43 -4.18 -18.77
C MET A 1 -8.28 -4.20 -17.27
N SER A 2 -9.31 -4.57 -16.57
CA SER A 2 -9.24 -4.73 -15.11
C SER A 2 -9.14 -6.21 -14.75
N PHE A 3 -8.45 -6.51 -13.68
CA PHE A 3 -8.30 -7.86 -13.16
C PHE A 3 -9.37 -8.12 -12.10
N THR A 4 -9.95 -9.33 -12.14
CA THR A 4 -10.85 -9.76 -11.08
C THR A 4 -10.04 -9.88 -9.79
N GLN A 5 -10.51 -9.22 -8.76
CA GLN A 5 -9.83 -9.31 -7.47
C GLN A 5 -10.06 -10.69 -6.87
N HIS A 6 -8.96 -11.37 -6.61
CA HIS A 6 -8.94 -12.67 -5.98
C HIS A 6 -8.07 -12.55 -4.74
N LYS A 7 -8.68 -12.80 -3.58
CA LYS A 7 -7.94 -12.70 -2.32
C LYS A 7 -6.93 -13.83 -2.22
N LEU A 8 -5.67 -13.47 -2.23
CA LEU A 8 -4.58 -14.42 -2.09
C LEU A 8 -4.34 -14.76 -0.62
N SER A 9 -3.88 -15.99 -0.36
CA SER A 9 -3.39 -16.36 0.97
C SER A 9 -2.05 -15.67 1.23
N HIS A 10 -1.64 -15.61 2.50
CA HIS A 10 -0.33 -15.06 2.87
C HIS A 10 0.79 -15.77 2.13
N GLN A 11 0.72 -17.08 2.03
CA GLN A 11 1.74 -17.88 1.34
C GLN A 11 1.80 -17.54 -0.15
N GLU A 12 0.65 -17.35 -0.80
CA GLU A 12 0.60 -16.98 -2.21
C GLU A 12 1.19 -15.60 -2.45
N VAL A 13 0.89 -14.63 -1.57
CA VAL A 13 1.46 -13.27 -1.67
C VAL A 13 2.98 -13.32 -1.54
N PHE A 14 3.50 -13.98 -0.52
CA PHE A 14 4.94 -14.08 -0.31
C PHE A 14 5.64 -14.83 -1.43
N ALA A 15 5.02 -15.88 -1.96
CA ALA A 15 5.59 -16.64 -3.09
C ALA A 15 5.73 -15.75 -4.33
N LYS A 16 4.77 -14.87 -4.58
CA LYS A 16 4.80 -13.98 -5.74
C LYS A 16 5.91 -12.94 -5.67
N ILE A 17 6.23 -12.44 -4.48
CA ILE A 17 7.24 -11.38 -4.31
C ILE A 17 8.62 -11.90 -3.94
N GLN A 18 8.74 -13.18 -3.60
CA GLN A 18 10.01 -13.77 -3.20
C GLN A 18 11.04 -13.64 -4.33
N ASN A 19 12.24 -13.16 -3.98
CA ASN A 19 13.36 -12.94 -4.91
C ASN A 19 13.04 -11.96 -6.04
N GLY A 20 11.97 -11.19 -5.92
CA GLY A 20 11.55 -10.20 -6.90
C GLY A 20 11.79 -8.77 -6.43
N LEU A 21 11.54 -7.85 -7.35
CA LEU A 21 11.62 -6.41 -7.07
C LEU A 21 10.24 -5.89 -6.71
N ILE A 22 10.17 -5.10 -5.64
CA ILE A 22 8.98 -4.32 -5.31
C ILE A 22 9.22 -2.88 -5.73
N ALA A 23 8.43 -2.39 -6.67
CA ALA A 23 8.57 -1.03 -7.18
C ALA A 23 7.71 -0.07 -6.35
N SER A 24 8.32 1.02 -5.91
CA SER A 24 7.62 2.08 -5.18
C SER A 24 7.11 3.13 -6.17
N CYS A 25 5.80 3.32 -6.22
CA CYS A 25 5.16 4.30 -7.09
C CYS A 25 4.57 5.41 -6.22
N GLN A 26 5.46 6.27 -5.71
CA GLN A 26 5.11 7.31 -4.76
C GLN A 26 5.66 8.66 -5.24
N PRO A 27 4.92 9.40 -6.05
CA PRO A 27 5.36 10.72 -6.49
C PRO A 27 5.40 11.70 -5.31
N VAL A 28 6.10 12.81 -5.50
CA VAL A 28 6.17 13.88 -4.50
C VAL A 28 4.77 14.42 -4.25
N ASP A 29 4.41 14.55 -2.96
CA ASP A 29 3.11 15.07 -2.55
C ASP A 29 2.83 16.44 -3.19
N ASP A 30 1.63 16.58 -3.73
CA ASP A 30 1.16 17.78 -4.42
C ASP A 30 1.99 18.15 -5.66
N GLY A 31 2.85 17.25 -6.11
CA GLY A 31 3.60 17.43 -7.35
C GLY A 31 2.76 17.09 -8.59
N PRO A 32 3.31 17.34 -9.79
CA PRO A 32 2.54 17.15 -11.03
C PRO A 32 2.18 15.67 -11.30
N MET A 33 2.87 14.73 -10.70
CA MET A 33 2.59 13.30 -10.87
C MET A 33 1.73 12.71 -9.76
N ASP A 34 1.37 13.50 -8.76
CA ASP A 34 0.57 13.03 -7.62
C ASP A 34 -0.93 13.02 -7.98
N LYS A 35 -1.27 12.13 -8.90
CA LYS A 35 -2.65 11.91 -9.35
C LYS A 35 -2.90 10.41 -9.51
N PRO A 36 -4.08 9.92 -9.12
CA PRO A 36 -4.37 8.49 -9.16
C PRO A 36 -4.12 7.83 -10.52
N GLU A 37 -4.52 8.47 -11.61
CA GLU A 37 -4.32 7.94 -12.96
C GLU A 37 -2.84 7.87 -13.36
N ILE A 38 -2.02 8.78 -12.85
CA ILE A 38 -0.59 8.78 -13.14
C ILE A 38 0.09 7.69 -12.31
N VAL A 39 -0.27 7.56 -11.04
CA VAL A 39 0.26 6.48 -10.18
C VAL A 39 -0.09 5.12 -10.77
N ALA A 40 -1.31 4.94 -11.25
CA ALA A 40 -1.71 3.70 -11.91
C ALA A 40 -0.87 3.42 -13.16
N ALA A 41 -0.57 4.45 -13.95
CA ALA A 41 0.29 4.30 -15.13
C ALA A 41 1.73 3.92 -14.75
N MET A 42 2.28 4.54 -13.71
CA MET A 42 3.61 4.19 -13.18
C MET A 42 3.65 2.74 -12.70
N ALA A 43 2.61 2.31 -12.01
CA ALA A 43 2.48 0.95 -11.51
C ALA A 43 2.45 -0.06 -12.66
N ARG A 44 1.64 0.20 -13.69
CA ARG A 44 1.58 -0.66 -14.87
C ARG A 44 2.92 -0.74 -15.59
N ALA A 45 3.60 0.39 -15.76
CA ALA A 45 4.92 0.42 -16.38
C ALA A 45 5.92 -0.43 -15.58
N SER A 46 5.87 -0.34 -14.25
CA SER A 46 6.74 -1.13 -13.37
C SER A 46 6.48 -2.63 -13.52
N VAL A 47 5.23 -3.04 -13.59
CA VAL A 47 4.85 -4.45 -13.77
C VAL A 47 5.30 -4.95 -15.14
N ILE A 48 5.09 -4.16 -16.19
CA ILE A 48 5.56 -4.50 -17.55
C ILE A 48 7.08 -4.68 -17.55
N GLY A 49 7.79 -3.86 -16.77
CA GLY A 49 9.24 -3.95 -16.64
C GLY A 49 9.73 -5.11 -15.78
N GLY A 50 8.84 -5.86 -15.14
CA GLY A 50 9.18 -7.07 -14.38
C GLY A 50 9.06 -6.96 -12.88
N ALA A 51 8.46 -5.89 -12.33
CA ALA A 51 8.26 -5.81 -10.88
C ALA A 51 7.34 -6.95 -10.40
N ALA A 52 7.74 -7.59 -9.30
CA ALA A 52 6.97 -8.68 -8.69
C ALA A 52 5.88 -8.17 -7.75
N GLY A 53 6.00 -6.95 -7.28
CA GLY A 53 5.04 -6.30 -6.42
C GLY A 53 5.18 -4.79 -6.47
N LEU A 54 4.26 -4.09 -5.82
CA LEU A 54 4.21 -2.64 -5.82
C LEU A 54 4.05 -2.11 -4.39
N ARG A 55 4.52 -0.90 -4.16
CA ARG A 55 4.24 -0.14 -2.93
C ARG A 55 3.58 1.17 -3.32
N ILE A 56 2.34 1.35 -2.87
CA ILE A 56 1.49 2.49 -3.26
C ILE A 56 1.09 3.25 -2.00
N GLU A 57 1.20 4.57 -2.06
CA GLU A 57 0.76 5.47 -1.00
C GLU A 57 -0.58 6.11 -1.37
N GLY A 58 -1.50 6.11 -0.42
CA GLY A 58 -2.79 6.76 -0.57
C GLY A 58 -3.90 5.83 -1.06
N VAL A 59 -5.05 5.96 -0.41
CA VAL A 59 -6.22 5.10 -0.70
C VAL A 59 -6.72 5.32 -2.13
N ASP A 60 -6.81 6.57 -2.58
CA ASP A 60 -7.30 6.86 -3.93
C ASP A 60 -6.35 6.35 -5.01
N ASN A 61 -5.04 6.47 -4.78
CA ASN A 61 -4.03 5.94 -5.69
C ASN A 61 -4.12 4.41 -5.77
N LEU A 62 -4.33 3.77 -4.63
CA LEU A 62 -4.48 2.32 -4.57
C LEU A 62 -5.76 1.85 -5.29
N LYS A 63 -6.86 2.54 -5.08
CA LYS A 63 -8.13 2.24 -5.77
C LYS A 63 -7.98 2.33 -7.30
N ALA A 64 -7.27 3.33 -7.79
CA ALA A 64 -7.04 3.50 -9.22
C ALA A 64 -6.10 2.43 -9.79
N THR A 65 -5.12 2.00 -9.00
CA THR A 65 -4.10 1.05 -9.43
C THR A 65 -4.57 -0.39 -9.39
N ARG A 66 -5.32 -0.79 -8.35
CA ARG A 66 -5.67 -2.18 -8.11
C ARG A 66 -6.28 -2.91 -9.31
N PRO A 67 -7.27 -2.34 -10.02
CA PRO A 67 -7.88 -3.05 -11.16
C PRO A 67 -6.98 -3.15 -12.39
N THR A 68 -5.84 -2.48 -12.40
CA THR A 68 -4.95 -2.43 -13.58
C THR A 68 -3.77 -3.41 -13.51
N VAL A 69 -3.54 -4.02 -12.35
CA VAL A 69 -2.41 -4.94 -12.14
C VAL A 69 -2.87 -6.17 -11.34
N ASN A 70 -2.13 -7.27 -11.45
CA ASN A 70 -2.43 -8.49 -10.68
C ASN A 70 -1.27 -8.95 -9.81
N VAL A 71 -0.31 -8.07 -9.54
CA VAL A 71 0.77 -8.36 -8.59
C VAL A 71 0.35 -7.91 -7.18
N PRO A 72 1.00 -8.44 -6.13
CA PRO A 72 0.75 -7.97 -4.77
C PRO A 72 1.06 -6.48 -4.62
N ILE A 73 0.21 -5.79 -3.85
CA ILE A 73 0.39 -4.37 -3.54
C ILE A 73 0.53 -4.19 -2.04
N ILE A 74 1.62 -3.51 -1.66
CA ILE A 74 1.82 -3.02 -0.30
C ILE A 74 1.20 -1.63 -0.23
N GLY A 75 0.16 -1.47 0.57
CA GLY A 75 -0.52 -0.18 0.74
C GLY A 75 -0.05 0.54 1.99
N ILE A 76 0.11 1.84 1.88
CA ILE A 76 0.42 2.72 3.01
C ILE A 76 -0.36 4.03 2.88
N VAL A 77 -0.52 4.69 4.02
CA VAL A 77 -0.98 6.07 4.07
C VAL A 77 0.07 6.87 4.84
N LYS A 78 0.51 8.00 4.29
CA LYS A 78 1.44 8.90 4.97
C LYS A 78 0.68 10.07 5.55
N ARG A 79 0.92 10.34 6.83
CA ARG A 79 0.32 11.48 7.52
C ARG A 79 1.36 12.19 8.36
N ASP A 80 1.33 13.51 8.33
CA ASP A 80 2.14 14.33 9.22
C ASP A 80 1.26 14.73 10.40
N LEU A 81 1.58 14.19 11.58
CA LEU A 81 0.80 14.39 12.79
C LEU A 81 1.45 15.47 13.67
N PRO A 82 0.64 16.35 14.32
CA PRO A 82 1.19 17.45 15.13
C PRO A 82 1.90 16.97 16.40
N ASP A 83 1.51 15.80 16.93
CA ASP A 83 1.97 15.31 18.24
C ASP A 83 2.58 13.91 18.19
N SER A 84 2.95 13.44 16.99
CA SER A 84 3.59 12.14 16.82
C SER A 84 4.54 12.17 15.62
N PRO A 85 5.74 11.57 15.72
CA PRO A 85 6.64 11.42 14.58
C PRO A 85 6.24 10.27 13.66
N VAL A 86 5.29 9.43 14.05
CA VAL A 86 4.83 8.30 13.24
C VAL A 86 4.05 8.81 12.04
N ARG A 87 4.44 8.41 10.83
CA ARG A 87 3.84 8.87 9.57
C ARG A 87 3.12 7.76 8.81
N ILE A 88 3.61 6.53 8.90
CA ILE A 88 3.14 5.45 8.01
C ILE A 88 1.96 4.72 8.65
N THR A 89 0.79 4.87 8.05
CA THR A 89 -0.46 4.19 8.40
C THR A 89 -0.73 4.26 9.92
N PRO A 90 -0.87 5.49 10.45
CA PRO A 90 -0.91 5.67 11.92
C PRO A 90 -2.26 5.35 12.57
N PHE A 91 -3.35 5.24 11.81
CA PHE A 91 -4.70 5.03 12.34
C PHE A 91 -5.31 3.71 11.91
N LEU A 92 -6.19 3.16 12.76
CA LEU A 92 -6.93 1.93 12.41
C LEU A 92 -7.82 2.12 11.18
N GLN A 93 -8.41 3.30 11.01
CA GLN A 93 -9.22 3.60 9.84
C GLN A 93 -8.39 3.55 8.55
N ASP A 94 -7.13 3.98 8.61
CA ASP A 94 -6.24 3.89 7.45
C ASP A 94 -6.05 2.44 7.01
N ILE A 95 -5.89 1.54 7.99
CA ILE A 95 -5.74 0.11 7.73
C ILE A 95 -6.99 -0.44 7.03
N GLU A 96 -8.16 -0.11 7.56
CA GLU A 96 -9.42 -0.56 6.98
C GLU A 96 -9.61 -0.03 5.56
N ASP A 97 -9.33 1.24 5.34
CA ASP A 97 -9.47 1.87 4.02
C ASP A 97 -8.52 1.25 3.00
N LEU A 98 -7.28 0.96 3.40
CA LEU A 98 -6.30 0.30 2.52
C LEU A 98 -6.74 -1.12 2.17
N ALA A 99 -7.27 -1.85 3.13
CA ALA A 99 -7.78 -3.21 2.89
C ALA A 99 -8.92 -3.20 1.88
N HIS A 100 -9.88 -2.29 2.06
CA HIS A 100 -11.02 -2.15 1.14
C HIS A 100 -10.57 -1.68 -0.26
N ALA A 101 -9.50 -0.92 -0.34
CA ALA A 101 -8.96 -0.45 -1.62
C ALA A 101 -8.19 -1.55 -2.38
N GLY A 102 -7.91 -2.68 -1.75
CA GLY A 102 -7.32 -3.84 -2.41
C GLY A 102 -5.85 -4.10 -2.09
N ALA A 103 -5.32 -3.58 -0.99
CA ALA A 103 -3.96 -3.89 -0.56
C ALA A 103 -3.85 -5.36 -0.15
N ASP A 104 -2.79 -6.03 -0.59
CA ASP A 104 -2.47 -7.39 -0.15
C ASP A 104 -1.65 -7.39 1.14
N ILE A 105 -0.83 -6.36 1.31
CA ILE A 105 -0.01 -6.13 2.49
C ILE A 105 -0.24 -4.69 2.92
N ILE A 106 -0.39 -4.46 4.22
CA ILE A 106 -0.50 -3.12 4.77
C ILE A 106 0.72 -2.89 5.67
N ALA A 107 1.51 -1.86 5.35
CA ALA A 107 2.68 -1.53 6.13
C ALA A 107 2.36 -0.39 7.11
N VAL A 108 2.86 -0.54 8.32
CA VAL A 108 2.72 0.46 9.40
C VAL A 108 4.09 0.77 10.00
N ASP A 109 4.23 1.95 10.59
CA ASP A 109 5.41 2.27 11.38
C ASP A 109 5.44 1.35 12.60
N GLY A 110 6.49 0.57 12.75
CA GLY A 110 6.64 -0.39 13.85
C GLY A 110 7.51 0.10 15.00
N THR A 111 7.78 1.40 15.09
CA THR A 111 8.61 1.95 16.16
C THR A 111 7.82 2.18 17.44
N HIS A 112 8.55 2.29 18.57
CA HIS A 112 7.96 2.58 19.87
C HIS A 112 7.86 4.08 20.17
N ARG A 113 8.01 4.93 19.16
CA ARG A 113 7.86 6.37 19.32
C ARG A 113 6.40 6.73 19.68
N PRO A 114 6.15 7.91 20.28
CA PRO A 114 4.78 8.34 20.56
C PRO A 114 3.88 8.20 19.33
N ARG A 115 2.74 7.57 19.50
CA ARG A 115 1.87 7.23 18.36
C ARG A 115 0.41 7.17 18.78
N PRO A 116 -0.54 7.46 17.84
CA PRO A 116 -1.96 7.48 18.17
C PRO A 116 -2.55 6.10 18.45
N VAL A 117 -1.98 5.04 17.84
CA VAL A 117 -2.45 3.66 18.01
C VAL A 117 -1.23 2.79 18.32
N ASP A 118 -1.32 1.92 19.32
CA ASP A 118 -0.20 1.03 19.64
C ASP A 118 0.00 -0.03 18.54
N ILE A 119 1.22 -0.57 18.50
CA ILE A 119 1.62 -1.53 17.44
C ILE A 119 0.75 -2.77 17.47
N GLU A 120 0.43 -3.28 18.66
CA GLU A 120 -0.35 -4.52 18.80
C GLU A 120 -1.75 -4.35 18.21
N SER A 121 -2.41 -3.22 18.49
CA SER A 121 -3.73 -2.91 17.93
C SER A 121 -3.69 -2.79 16.41
N ALA A 122 -2.66 -2.15 15.86
CA ALA A 122 -2.48 -2.01 14.42
C ALA A 122 -2.29 -3.37 13.74
N VAL A 123 -1.42 -4.22 14.28
CA VAL A 123 -1.16 -5.56 13.74
C VAL A 123 -2.42 -6.42 13.81
N LYS A 124 -3.14 -6.36 14.91
CA LYS A 124 -4.40 -7.09 15.07
C LYS A 124 -5.42 -6.66 14.02
N LYS A 125 -5.54 -5.35 13.77
CA LYS A 125 -6.47 -4.84 12.75
C LYS A 125 -6.11 -5.33 11.36
N ILE A 126 -4.82 -5.36 11.02
CA ILE A 126 -4.36 -5.84 9.71
C ILE A 126 -4.76 -7.30 9.49
N HIS A 127 -4.74 -8.11 10.54
CA HIS A 127 -5.07 -9.54 10.45
C HIS A 127 -6.58 -9.84 10.50
N GLU A 128 -7.39 -8.84 10.72
CA GLU A 128 -8.83 -9.00 10.58
C GLU A 128 -9.19 -9.09 9.10
#